data_6aa2c920873903301df1da1f058b3de6
#
_entry.id   6aa2c920873903301df1da1f058b3de6
#
_cell.length_a   1.000
_cell.length_b   1.000
_cell.length_c   1.000
_cell.angle_alpha   90.00
_cell.angle_beta   90.00
_cell.angle_gamma   90.00
#
_symmetry.space_group_name_H-M   'P 1'
#
loop_
_entity.id
_entity.type
_entity.pdbx_description
1 polymer ?
#
loop_
_entity_poly.entity_id
_entity_poly.type
_entity_poly.pdbx_seq_one_letter_code
_entity_poly.pdbx_strand_id
1 'polypeptide(L)'
;VRALAARLGSRLRLGADVTSLEARDGRHRLLLSGGEAVFADAVVLAGGAPASAGILKATEPEMAATLGEITAAPLVVVCLGYEEGRLERPLDGFGFLVPRGEGPRLLGALWDSSIYPGRAPEGRALIRVMLGGSHDPQAIEVGDDELIETTLRELATTMGLRLAPCFTHVLRHPIGIPQYTVGHLDRLRRLDDLISRRPGRYLAGNAFRGVAINSCVAEAGPLAARVLGGLGVDRRAER
;
A
#
# COMPACT_ATOMS: atom_id res chain seq x y z
N VAL A 1 8.79 -9.67 -0.27
CA VAL A 1 8.95 -9.00 -1.57
C VAL A 1 10.10 -9.59 -2.36
N ARG A 2 11.36 -9.62 -1.84
CA ARG A 2 12.55 -10.13 -2.57
C ARG A 2 12.36 -11.55 -3.12
N ALA A 3 11.79 -12.48 -2.33
CA ALA A 3 11.55 -13.86 -2.75
C ALA A 3 10.55 -13.93 -3.93
N LEU A 4 9.50 -13.11 -3.94
CA LEU A 4 8.56 -13.01 -5.04
C LEU A 4 9.24 -12.42 -6.29
N ALA A 5 10.01 -11.35 -6.14
CA ALA A 5 10.76 -10.75 -7.23
C ALA A 5 11.74 -11.75 -7.87
N ALA A 6 12.47 -12.53 -7.05
CA ALA A 6 13.36 -13.57 -7.54
C ALA A 6 12.63 -14.67 -8.34
N ARG A 7 11.41 -15.05 -7.92
CA ARG A 7 10.58 -16.02 -8.67
C ARG A 7 10.05 -15.47 -9.99
N LEU A 8 9.80 -14.17 -10.07
CA LEU A 8 9.37 -13.51 -11.31
C LEU A 8 10.55 -13.39 -12.30
N GLY A 9 11.76 -13.17 -11.82
CA GLY A 9 12.97 -13.06 -12.65
C GLY A 9 12.80 -12.02 -13.75
N SER A 10 13.09 -12.38 -15.00
CA SER A 10 13.00 -11.51 -16.17
C SER A 10 11.56 -11.04 -16.51
N ARG A 11 10.54 -11.64 -15.92
CA ARG A 11 9.15 -11.19 -16.07
C ARG A 11 8.84 -9.92 -15.27
N LEU A 12 9.72 -9.53 -14.35
CA LEU A 12 9.60 -8.29 -13.56
C LEU A 12 10.40 -7.19 -14.27
N ARG A 13 9.69 -6.13 -14.68
CA ARG A 13 10.31 -4.90 -15.23
C ARG A 13 10.16 -3.79 -14.21
N LEU A 14 11.27 -3.27 -13.72
CA LEU A 14 11.35 -2.11 -12.83
C LEU A 14 11.58 -0.85 -13.68
N GLY A 15 11.13 0.33 -13.16
CA GLY A 15 11.26 1.60 -13.86
C GLY A 15 10.43 1.68 -15.16
N ALA A 16 9.37 0.88 -15.28
CA ALA A 16 8.49 0.83 -16.44
C ALA A 16 7.11 1.37 -16.05
N ASP A 17 6.96 2.70 -16.03
CA ASP A 17 5.72 3.36 -15.68
C ASP A 17 4.71 3.30 -16.82
N VAL A 18 3.54 2.72 -16.57
CA VAL A 18 2.43 2.69 -17.53
C VAL A 18 1.67 4.01 -17.46
N THR A 19 1.54 4.70 -18.58
CA THR A 19 0.88 6.00 -18.68
C THR A 19 -0.53 5.92 -19.25
N SER A 20 -0.81 4.91 -20.10
CA SER A 20 -2.16 4.68 -20.63
C SER A 20 -2.40 3.22 -20.98
N LEU A 21 -3.68 2.86 -21.03
CA LEU A 21 -4.19 1.54 -21.42
C LEU A 21 -5.35 1.71 -22.40
N GLU A 22 -5.22 1.15 -23.57
CA GLU A 22 -6.26 1.16 -24.62
C GLU A 22 -6.52 -0.25 -25.16
N ALA A 23 -7.71 -0.47 -25.74
CA ALA A 23 -7.99 -1.66 -26.51
C ALA A 23 -7.55 -1.42 -27.97
N ARG A 24 -6.80 -2.36 -28.54
CA ARG A 24 -6.36 -2.31 -29.93
C ARG A 24 -6.24 -3.70 -30.54
N ASP A 25 -6.90 -3.91 -31.67
CA ASP A 25 -6.84 -5.14 -32.44
C ASP A 25 -7.15 -6.42 -31.60
N GLY A 26 -8.15 -6.32 -30.70
CA GLY A 26 -8.55 -7.41 -29.81
C GLY A 26 -7.63 -7.66 -28.61
N ARG A 27 -6.58 -6.85 -28.46
CA ARG A 27 -5.60 -6.89 -27.37
C ARG A 27 -5.61 -5.60 -26.55
N HIS A 28 -4.85 -5.58 -25.48
CA HIS A 28 -4.58 -4.39 -24.69
C HIS A 28 -3.23 -3.82 -25.04
N ARG A 29 -3.18 -2.53 -25.39
CA ARG A 29 -1.95 -1.76 -25.58
C ARG A 29 -1.69 -0.91 -24.35
N LEU A 30 -0.55 -1.13 -23.71
CA LEU A 30 -0.05 -0.31 -22.61
C LEU A 30 1.06 0.59 -23.14
N LEU A 31 0.95 1.89 -22.93
CA LEU A 31 2.00 2.84 -23.25
C LEU A 31 2.84 3.11 -22.00
N LEU A 32 4.15 3.00 -22.14
CA LEU A 32 5.12 3.32 -21.08
C LEU A 32 5.59 4.78 -21.20
N SER A 33 6.05 5.35 -20.08
CA SER A 33 6.57 6.73 -20.02
C SER A 33 7.70 7.01 -21.02
N GLY A 34 8.48 5.99 -21.39
CA GLY A 34 9.52 6.06 -22.41
C GLY A 34 9.04 5.96 -23.86
N GLY A 35 7.71 5.94 -24.10
CA GLY A 35 7.13 5.81 -25.46
C GLY A 35 7.05 4.37 -26.00
N GLU A 36 7.59 3.38 -25.29
CA GLU A 36 7.45 1.97 -25.64
C GLU A 36 6.00 1.52 -25.45
N ALA A 37 5.50 0.67 -26.36
CA ALA A 37 4.21 0.04 -26.24
C ALA A 37 4.35 -1.46 -25.93
N VAL A 38 3.61 -1.94 -24.95
CA VAL A 38 3.50 -3.36 -24.59
C VAL A 38 2.09 -3.84 -24.92
N PHE A 39 1.98 -5.02 -25.55
CA PHE A 39 0.71 -5.64 -25.89
C PHE A 39 0.45 -6.85 -24.99
N ALA A 40 -0.77 -6.98 -24.50
CA ALA A 40 -1.19 -8.07 -23.63
C ALA A 40 -2.63 -8.52 -23.96
N ASP A 41 -2.91 -9.79 -23.75
CA ASP A 41 -4.24 -10.37 -23.91
C ASP A 41 -5.12 -10.14 -22.68
N ALA A 42 -4.48 -9.93 -21.51
CA ALA A 42 -5.13 -9.52 -20.27
C ALA A 42 -4.26 -8.56 -19.45
N VAL A 43 -4.89 -7.65 -18.72
CA VAL A 43 -4.21 -6.65 -17.88
C VAL A 43 -4.85 -6.62 -16.49
N VAL A 44 -4.01 -6.71 -15.46
CA VAL A 44 -4.40 -6.50 -14.06
C VAL A 44 -3.81 -5.17 -13.58
N LEU A 45 -4.66 -4.20 -13.28
CA LEU A 45 -4.25 -2.95 -12.66
C LEU A 45 -4.18 -3.14 -11.13
N ALA A 46 -2.97 -3.24 -10.59
CA ALA A 46 -2.70 -3.51 -9.18
C ALA A 46 -1.98 -2.36 -8.44
N GLY A 47 -1.79 -1.22 -9.10
CA GLY A 47 -1.10 -0.03 -8.56
C GLY A 47 -1.94 0.85 -7.64
N GLY A 48 -3.11 0.37 -7.19
CA GLY A 48 -4.05 1.17 -6.39
C GLY A 48 -4.98 2.05 -7.23
N ALA A 49 -6.03 2.60 -6.58
CA ALA A 49 -7.09 3.32 -7.29
C ALA A 49 -6.60 4.60 -7.98
N PRO A 50 -5.79 5.49 -7.37
CA PRO A 50 -5.33 6.71 -8.03
C PRO A 50 -4.46 6.44 -9.26
N ALA A 51 -3.53 5.48 -9.18
CA ALA A 51 -2.68 5.12 -10.32
C ALA A 51 -3.50 4.50 -11.46
N SER A 52 -4.43 3.59 -11.13
CA SER A 52 -5.34 2.99 -12.10
C SER A 52 -6.25 4.03 -12.77
N ALA A 53 -6.75 5.02 -12.02
CA ALA A 53 -7.51 6.14 -12.56
C ALA A 53 -6.69 6.96 -13.56
N GLY A 54 -5.42 7.25 -13.24
CA GLY A 54 -4.50 7.96 -14.14
C GLY A 54 -4.31 7.25 -15.47
N ILE A 55 -4.05 5.95 -15.43
CA ILE A 55 -3.83 5.09 -16.62
C ILE A 55 -5.08 5.05 -17.51
N LEU A 56 -6.28 5.05 -16.90
CA LEU A 56 -7.55 4.89 -17.61
C LEU A 56 -8.19 6.21 -18.03
N LYS A 57 -7.69 7.36 -17.54
CA LYS A 57 -8.34 8.68 -17.68
C LYS A 57 -8.72 9.04 -19.10
N ALA A 58 -7.87 8.76 -20.06
CA ALA A 58 -8.11 9.13 -21.47
C ALA A 58 -9.03 8.14 -22.20
N THR A 59 -9.03 6.86 -21.81
CA THR A 59 -9.71 5.79 -22.56
C THR A 59 -11.00 5.30 -21.89
N GLU A 60 -11.09 5.42 -20.57
CA GLU A 60 -12.23 4.95 -19.76
C GLU A 60 -12.59 6.01 -18.69
N PRO A 61 -13.05 7.19 -19.08
CA PRO A 61 -13.24 8.32 -18.16
C PRO A 61 -14.22 8.04 -17.02
N GLU A 62 -15.28 7.25 -17.25
CA GLU A 62 -16.23 6.85 -16.22
C GLU A 62 -15.61 5.94 -15.16
N MET A 63 -14.82 4.96 -15.59
CA MET A 63 -14.07 4.07 -14.69
C MET A 63 -13.00 4.85 -13.92
N ALA A 64 -12.27 5.73 -14.58
CA ALA A 64 -11.29 6.60 -13.95
C ALA A 64 -11.92 7.53 -12.89
N ALA A 65 -13.10 8.12 -13.17
CA ALA A 65 -13.83 8.93 -12.22
C ALA A 65 -14.24 8.11 -10.99
N THR A 66 -14.81 6.92 -11.20
CA THR A 66 -15.20 6.03 -10.08
C THR A 66 -14.01 5.58 -9.23
N LEU A 67 -12.87 5.28 -9.86
CA LEU A 67 -11.61 4.97 -9.16
C LEU A 67 -11.12 6.19 -8.36
N GLY A 68 -11.23 7.40 -8.90
CA GLY A 68 -10.86 8.64 -8.23
C GLY A 68 -11.67 8.95 -6.96
N GLU A 69 -12.88 8.39 -6.83
CA GLU A 69 -13.68 8.48 -5.59
C GLU A 69 -13.07 7.65 -4.43
N ILE A 70 -12.17 6.70 -4.71
CA ILE A 70 -11.48 5.90 -3.69
C ILE A 70 -10.20 6.66 -3.31
N THR A 71 -10.34 7.55 -2.34
CA THR A 71 -9.22 8.36 -1.84
C THR A 71 -8.24 7.54 -1.01
N ALA A 72 -7.03 8.03 -0.85
CA ALA A 72 -6.03 7.46 0.05
C ALA A 72 -5.55 8.54 1.03
N ALA A 73 -5.46 8.20 2.30
CA ALA A 73 -4.92 9.09 3.31
C ALA A 73 -3.39 9.07 3.27
N PRO A 74 -2.71 10.22 3.35
CA PRO A 74 -1.26 10.28 3.48
C PRO A 74 -0.84 9.74 4.84
N LEU A 75 0.35 9.18 4.91
CA LEU A 75 0.92 8.62 6.14
C LEU A 75 2.40 8.97 6.23
N VAL A 76 2.82 9.34 7.43
CA VAL A 76 4.23 9.44 7.81
C VAL A 76 4.55 8.31 8.77
N VAL A 77 5.70 7.69 8.56
CA VAL A 77 6.21 6.64 9.43
C VAL A 77 7.57 7.09 9.94
N VAL A 78 7.70 7.22 11.27
CA VAL A 78 8.97 7.49 11.95
C VAL A 78 9.48 6.19 12.55
N CYS A 79 10.63 5.73 12.08
CA CYS A 79 11.32 4.55 12.59
C CYS A 79 12.37 4.97 13.61
N LEU A 80 12.32 4.38 14.79
CA LEU A 80 13.23 4.66 15.90
C LEU A 80 13.91 3.37 16.35
N GLY A 81 15.25 3.33 16.26
CA GLY A 81 16.05 2.21 16.74
C GLY A 81 16.67 2.50 18.10
N TYR A 82 16.69 1.51 18.97
CA TYR A 82 17.23 1.60 20.33
C TYR A 82 18.20 0.44 20.60
N GLU A 83 19.10 0.63 21.54
CA GLU A 83 19.82 -0.46 22.19
C GLU A 83 18.88 -1.16 23.15
N GLU A 84 18.60 -2.45 22.91
CA GLU A 84 17.59 -3.19 23.68
C GLU A 84 17.91 -3.23 25.17
N GLY A 85 19.18 -3.45 25.54
CA GLY A 85 19.63 -3.48 26.93
C GLY A 85 19.58 -2.14 27.67
N ARG A 86 19.28 -1.03 26.98
CA ARG A 86 19.10 0.30 27.56
C ARG A 86 17.64 0.69 27.75
N LEU A 87 16.71 -0.11 27.24
CA LEU A 87 15.28 0.14 27.45
C LEU A 87 14.91 -0.19 28.90
N GLU A 88 14.19 0.72 29.57
CA GLU A 88 13.72 0.51 30.94
C GLU A 88 12.69 -0.63 31.05
N ARG A 89 12.00 -0.92 29.95
CA ARG A 89 11.05 -2.01 29.84
C ARG A 89 11.26 -2.73 28.51
N PRO A 90 11.14 -4.06 28.50
CA PRO A 90 11.17 -4.80 27.24
C PRO A 90 9.97 -4.41 26.35
N LEU A 91 10.19 -4.46 25.06
CA LEU A 91 9.10 -4.30 24.07
C LEU A 91 8.49 -5.68 23.80
N ASP A 92 7.62 -6.14 24.70
CA ASP A 92 7.05 -7.50 24.70
C ASP A 92 5.58 -7.49 24.22
N GLY A 93 5.32 -6.97 23.04
CA GLY A 93 3.95 -6.90 22.53
C GLY A 93 3.86 -6.33 21.13
N PHE A 94 2.69 -5.83 20.78
CA PHE A 94 2.41 -5.26 19.48
C PHE A 94 2.73 -3.75 19.38
N GLY A 95 2.45 -3.02 20.44
CA GLY A 95 2.44 -1.57 20.46
C GLY A 95 1.11 -1.02 20.97
N PHE A 96 0.77 0.19 20.54
CA PHE A 96 -0.49 0.84 20.92
C PHE A 96 -1.06 1.68 19.78
N LEU A 97 -2.36 1.94 19.84
CA LEU A 97 -3.06 2.92 19.03
C LEU A 97 -3.52 4.07 19.91
N VAL A 98 -3.55 5.27 19.37
CA VAL A 98 -4.05 6.46 20.04
C VAL A 98 -5.49 6.70 19.59
N PRO A 99 -6.47 6.65 20.49
CA PRO A 99 -7.85 7.02 20.17
C PRO A 99 -7.94 8.51 19.80
N ARG A 100 -8.94 8.84 19.00
CA ARG A 100 -9.17 10.23 18.62
C ARG A 100 -9.54 11.08 19.82
N GLY A 101 -8.96 12.29 19.89
CA GLY A 101 -9.27 13.26 20.93
C GLY A 101 -8.47 13.10 22.20
N GLU A 102 -7.59 12.10 22.31
CA GLU A 102 -6.76 11.86 23.50
C GLU A 102 -5.51 12.76 23.59
N GLY A 103 -5.32 13.66 22.63
CA GLY A 103 -4.27 14.67 22.63
C GLY A 103 -3.04 14.37 21.76
N PRO A 104 -2.40 13.19 21.83
CA PRO A 104 -1.25 12.90 20.98
C PRO A 104 -1.58 12.98 19.49
N ARG A 105 -0.63 13.47 18.71
CA ARG A 105 -0.69 13.54 17.24
C ARG A 105 -0.42 12.17 16.58
N LEU A 106 0.24 11.26 17.31
CA LEU A 106 0.51 9.90 16.84
C LEU A 106 -0.79 9.15 16.57
N LEU A 107 -0.83 8.39 15.49
CA LEU A 107 -1.89 7.38 15.26
C LEU A 107 -1.64 6.14 16.11
N GLY A 108 -0.39 5.86 16.42
CA GLY A 108 0.05 4.73 17.23
C GLY A 108 1.50 4.38 16.99
N ALA A 109 2.00 3.44 17.76
CA ALA A 109 3.34 2.90 17.65
C ALA A 109 3.31 1.36 17.61
N LEU A 110 4.13 0.76 16.77
CA LEU A 110 4.31 -0.69 16.64
C LEU A 110 5.74 -1.07 17.04
N TRP A 111 5.85 -2.13 17.80
CA TRP A 111 7.14 -2.68 18.24
C TRP A 111 7.60 -3.73 17.24
N ASP A 112 8.11 -3.25 16.09
CA ASP A 112 8.39 -4.07 14.91
C ASP A 112 9.37 -5.22 15.21
N SER A 113 10.37 -5.00 16.07
CA SER A 113 11.32 -6.05 16.46
C SER A 113 10.69 -7.17 17.28
N SER A 114 9.66 -6.87 18.07
CA SER A 114 8.91 -7.86 18.84
C SER A 114 7.93 -8.65 17.99
N ILE A 115 7.27 -7.95 17.04
CA ILE A 115 6.26 -8.57 16.17
C ILE A 115 6.92 -9.47 15.10
N TYR A 116 8.04 -9.02 14.56
CA TYR A 116 8.69 -9.67 13.41
C TYR A 116 10.15 -9.95 13.69
N PRO A 117 10.54 -11.21 13.88
CA PRO A 117 11.94 -11.59 14.04
C PRO A 117 12.82 -11.10 12.87
N GLY A 118 13.99 -10.57 13.19
CA GLY A 118 14.95 -10.08 12.21
C GLY A 118 14.63 -8.68 11.64
N ARG A 119 13.69 -7.92 12.23
CA ARG A 119 13.41 -6.53 11.86
C ARG A 119 14.44 -5.53 12.41
N ALA A 120 15.13 -5.87 13.47
CA ALA A 120 16.26 -5.14 13.99
C ALA A 120 17.49 -6.07 14.07
N PRO A 121 18.73 -5.54 14.05
CA PRO A 121 19.91 -6.31 14.37
C PRO A 121 19.84 -6.88 15.78
N GLU A 122 20.63 -7.91 16.07
CA GLU A 122 20.73 -8.49 17.42
C GLU A 122 21.11 -7.43 18.47
N GLY A 123 20.46 -7.45 19.62
CA GLY A 123 20.61 -6.46 20.69
C GLY A 123 20.03 -5.08 20.38
N ARG A 124 19.24 -4.96 19.32
CA ARG A 124 18.56 -3.71 18.92
C ARG A 124 17.04 -3.91 18.90
N ALA A 125 16.33 -2.87 19.28
CA ALA A 125 14.87 -2.78 19.20
C ALA A 125 14.47 -1.74 18.15
N LEU A 126 13.37 -2.01 17.44
CA LEU A 126 12.79 -1.11 16.44
C LEU A 126 11.35 -0.79 16.80
N ILE A 127 11.07 0.50 16.96
CA ILE A 127 9.71 1.05 17.07
C ILE A 127 9.38 1.79 15.79
N ARG A 128 8.20 1.55 15.26
CA ARG A 128 7.65 2.28 14.13
C ARG A 128 6.43 3.05 14.58
N VAL A 129 6.49 4.37 14.44
CA VAL A 129 5.44 5.30 14.85
C VAL A 129 4.77 5.87 13.61
N MET A 130 3.46 5.99 13.63
CA MET A 130 2.67 6.50 12.52
C MET A 130 2.02 7.83 12.88
N LEU A 131 2.09 8.79 11.94
CA LEU A 131 1.43 10.10 12.00
C LEU A 131 0.68 10.35 10.69
N GLY A 132 -0.23 11.31 10.69
CA GLY A 132 -0.96 11.68 9.47
C GLY A 132 -2.35 11.04 9.41
N GLY A 133 -2.65 10.38 8.31
CA GLY A 133 -3.98 9.83 8.07
C GLY A 133 -4.97 10.90 7.61
N SER A 134 -6.26 10.53 7.56
CA SER A 134 -7.33 11.41 7.06
C SER A 134 -7.63 12.62 7.98
N HIS A 135 -7.16 12.62 9.21
CA HIS A 135 -7.41 13.69 10.18
C HIS A 135 -6.26 14.68 10.32
N ASP A 136 -5.07 14.30 9.88
CA ASP A 136 -3.89 15.15 9.90
C ASP A 136 -3.10 14.98 8.58
N PRO A 137 -3.73 15.25 7.43
CA PRO A 137 -3.06 15.06 6.14
C PRO A 137 -1.83 15.96 5.96
N GLN A 138 -1.73 17.08 6.70
CA GLN A 138 -0.60 18.00 6.65
C GLN A 138 0.66 17.43 7.32
N ALA A 139 0.58 16.36 8.10
CA ALA A 139 1.76 15.73 8.70
C ALA A 139 2.83 15.35 7.66
N ILE A 140 2.43 15.11 6.41
CA ILE A 140 3.36 14.74 5.32
C ILE A 140 4.26 15.90 4.89
N GLU A 141 3.88 17.14 5.18
CA GLU A 141 4.61 18.36 4.82
C GLU A 141 5.55 18.82 5.94
N VAL A 142 5.42 18.23 7.13
CA VAL A 142 6.22 18.58 8.31
C VAL A 142 7.66 18.08 8.12
N GLY A 143 8.63 18.88 8.56
CA GLY A 143 10.06 18.54 8.49
C GLY A 143 10.43 17.30 9.32
N ASP A 144 11.49 16.61 8.93
CA ASP A 144 11.91 15.36 9.60
C ASP A 144 12.25 15.58 11.07
N ASP A 145 12.99 16.66 11.37
CA ASP A 145 13.40 16.96 12.74
C ASP A 145 12.19 17.22 13.65
N GLU A 146 11.20 17.98 13.18
CA GLU A 146 9.97 18.26 13.93
C GLU A 146 9.11 16.99 14.12
N LEU A 147 9.05 16.11 13.10
CA LEU A 147 8.36 14.82 13.20
C LEU A 147 9.02 13.91 14.23
N ILE A 148 10.35 13.84 14.23
CA ILE A 148 11.13 13.06 15.20
C ILE A 148 10.94 13.62 16.61
N GLU A 149 11.10 14.93 16.79
CA GLU A 149 10.93 15.59 18.09
C GLU A 149 9.52 15.35 18.66
N THR A 150 8.50 15.57 17.84
CA THR A 150 7.11 15.31 18.21
C THR A 150 6.91 13.86 18.63
N THR A 151 7.44 12.93 17.83
CA THR A 151 7.37 11.49 18.12
C THR A 151 8.02 11.14 19.46
N LEU A 152 9.23 11.64 19.71
CA LEU A 152 9.95 11.37 20.97
C LEU A 152 9.23 11.95 22.19
N ARG A 153 8.74 13.18 22.08
CA ARG A 153 7.95 13.82 23.15
C ARG A 153 6.70 13.04 23.50
N GLU A 154 5.98 12.57 22.47
CA GLU A 154 4.72 11.85 22.68
C GLU A 154 4.95 10.42 23.17
N LEU A 155 6.00 9.72 22.72
CA LEU A 155 6.39 8.43 23.29
C LEU A 155 6.82 8.55 24.76
N ALA A 156 7.51 9.64 25.13
CA ALA A 156 7.84 9.92 26.53
C ALA A 156 6.58 10.10 27.38
N THR A 157 5.54 10.73 26.83
CA THR A 157 4.28 10.98 27.54
C THR A 157 3.41 9.71 27.61
N THR A 158 3.30 8.97 26.52
CA THR A 158 2.36 7.84 26.41
C THR A 158 2.89 6.54 27.00
N MET A 159 4.18 6.26 26.85
CA MET A 159 4.78 5.01 27.32
C MET A 159 6.00 5.17 28.23
N GLY A 160 6.35 6.41 28.59
CA GLY A 160 7.50 6.72 29.48
C GLY A 160 8.87 6.58 28.79
N LEU A 161 8.93 6.37 27.47
CA LEU A 161 10.19 6.17 26.75
C LEU A 161 10.92 7.50 26.55
N ARG A 162 11.95 7.74 27.37
CA ARG A 162 12.78 8.97 27.34
C ARG A 162 14.18 8.75 26.78
N LEU A 163 14.54 7.52 26.46
CA LEU A 163 15.83 7.16 25.89
C LEU A 163 15.97 7.77 24.49
N ALA A 164 17.11 8.37 24.20
CA ALA A 164 17.43 8.84 22.85
C ALA A 164 17.63 7.64 21.91
N PRO A 165 17.03 7.61 20.72
CA PRO A 165 17.26 6.56 19.75
C PRO A 165 18.67 6.62 19.19
N CYS A 166 19.25 5.48 18.86
CA CYS A 166 20.51 5.37 18.14
C CYS A 166 20.34 5.36 16.61
N PHE A 167 19.10 5.31 16.14
CA PHE A 167 18.74 5.35 14.73
C PHE A 167 17.37 6.03 14.57
N THR A 168 17.26 6.91 13.58
CA THR A 168 16.00 7.54 13.17
C THR A 168 15.86 7.50 11.66
N HIS A 169 14.64 7.29 11.17
CA HIS A 169 14.34 7.37 9.73
C HIS A 169 12.88 7.75 9.52
N VAL A 170 12.63 8.69 8.62
CA VAL A 170 11.28 9.16 8.29
C VAL A 170 10.92 8.70 6.89
N LEU A 171 9.76 8.06 6.77
CA LEU A 171 9.18 7.61 5.50
C LEU A 171 7.85 8.34 5.27
N ARG A 172 7.67 8.89 4.08
CA ARG A 172 6.42 9.55 3.66
C ARG A 172 5.71 8.74 2.60
N HIS A 173 4.41 8.54 2.81
CA HIS A 173 3.51 7.88 1.87
C HIS A 173 2.39 8.84 1.48
N PRO A 174 2.55 9.66 0.41
CA PRO A 174 1.52 10.60 -0.03
C PRO A 174 0.19 9.91 -0.37
N ILE A 175 0.27 8.69 -0.88
CA ILE A 175 -0.86 7.80 -1.18
C ILE A 175 -0.69 6.57 -0.28
N GLY A 176 -1.02 6.71 1.00
CA GLY A 176 -0.75 5.70 2.02
C GLY A 176 -1.87 4.66 2.11
N ILE A 177 -2.93 4.98 2.82
CA ILE A 177 -3.98 4.03 3.17
C ILE A 177 -5.27 4.35 2.44
N PRO A 178 -5.79 3.45 1.57
CA PRO A 178 -7.09 3.62 0.93
C PRO A 178 -8.20 3.78 1.95
N GLN A 179 -9.12 4.72 1.70
CA GLN A 179 -10.21 5.05 2.59
C GLN A 179 -11.52 4.44 2.10
N TYR A 180 -12.03 3.46 2.83
CA TYR A 180 -13.33 2.83 2.56
C TYR A 180 -14.44 3.67 3.19
N THR A 181 -14.67 4.83 2.58
CA THR A 181 -15.74 5.75 3.02
C THR A 181 -17.12 5.17 2.73
N VAL A 182 -18.16 5.77 3.32
CA VAL A 182 -19.56 5.41 3.04
C VAL A 182 -19.79 5.37 1.53
N GLY A 183 -20.47 4.34 1.05
CA GLY A 183 -20.69 4.09 -0.39
C GLY A 183 -19.56 3.31 -1.08
N HIS A 184 -18.54 2.85 -0.36
CA HIS A 184 -17.42 2.09 -0.97
C HIS A 184 -17.90 0.84 -1.71
N LEU A 185 -18.82 0.06 -1.15
CA LEU A 185 -19.39 -1.12 -1.82
C LEU A 185 -20.17 -0.78 -3.10
N ASP A 186 -20.80 0.40 -3.15
CA ASP A 186 -21.50 0.85 -4.36
C ASP A 186 -20.49 1.24 -5.45
N ARG A 187 -19.37 1.86 -5.06
CA ARG A 187 -18.25 2.12 -5.99
C ARG A 187 -17.68 0.84 -6.55
N LEU A 188 -17.50 -0.20 -5.71
CA LEU A 188 -17.02 -1.50 -6.18
C LEU A 188 -18.00 -2.14 -7.17
N ARG A 189 -19.31 -2.10 -6.90
CA ARG A 189 -20.34 -2.60 -7.84
C ARG A 189 -20.28 -1.88 -9.18
N ARG A 190 -20.20 -0.53 -9.17
CA ARG A 190 -20.04 0.24 -10.40
C ARG A 190 -18.77 -0.13 -11.17
N LEU A 191 -17.64 -0.32 -10.46
CA LEU A 191 -16.39 -0.75 -11.10
C LEU A 191 -16.49 -2.16 -11.68
N ASP A 192 -17.12 -3.10 -10.97
CA ASP A 192 -17.33 -4.46 -11.45
C ASP A 192 -18.21 -4.46 -12.72
N ASP A 193 -19.26 -3.63 -12.77
CA ASP A 193 -20.12 -3.47 -13.96
C ASP A 193 -19.36 -2.86 -15.15
N LEU A 194 -18.52 -1.84 -14.91
CA LEU A 194 -17.72 -1.22 -15.95
C LEU A 194 -16.66 -2.17 -16.51
N ILE A 195 -16.01 -2.93 -15.63
CA ILE A 195 -14.99 -3.94 -16.01
C ILE A 195 -15.62 -5.10 -16.77
N SER A 196 -16.83 -5.54 -16.39
CA SER A 196 -17.50 -6.65 -17.09
C SER A 196 -17.71 -6.37 -18.58
N ARG A 197 -17.79 -5.10 -18.97
CA ARG A 197 -17.89 -4.64 -20.36
C ARG A 197 -16.53 -4.54 -21.07
N ARG A 198 -15.43 -4.89 -20.40
CA ARG A 198 -14.05 -4.78 -20.89
C ARG A 198 -13.31 -6.11 -20.71
N PRO A 199 -13.57 -7.12 -21.54
CA PRO A 199 -12.91 -8.42 -21.44
C PRO A 199 -11.39 -8.28 -21.36
N GLY A 200 -10.75 -9.09 -20.51
CA GLY A 200 -9.30 -9.09 -20.32
C GLY A 200 -8.78 -7.98 -19.39
N ARG A 201 -9.65 -7.12 -18.79
CA ARG A 201 -9.22 -6.12 -17.81
C ARG A 201 -9.67 -6.49 -16.41
N TYR A 202 -8.78 -6.26 -15.43
CA TYR A 202 -9.02 -6.61 -14.03
C TYR A 202 -8.44 -5.56 -13.10
N LEU A 203 -9.05 -5.38 -11.92
CA LEU A 203 -8.53 -4.56 -10.83
C LEU A 203 -8.10 -5.44 -9.67
N ALA A 204 -7.02 -5.07 -9.01
CA ALA A 204 -6.49 -5.73 -7.82
C ALA A 204 -5.83 -4.73 -6.87
N GLY A 205 -5.61 -5.18 -5.63
CA GLY A 205 -4.87 -4.42 -4.65
C GLY A 205 -5.72 -3.92 -3.48
N ASN A 206 -5.07 -3.23 -2.58
CA ASN A 206 -5.61 -2.83 -1.28
C ASN A 206 -6.72 -1.77 -1.34
N ALA A 207 -6.94 -1.16 -2.49
CA ALA A 207 -7.98 -0.15 -2.66
C ALA A 207 -9.40 -0.74 -2.78
N PHE A 208 -9.56 -2.05 -2.93
CA PHE A 208 -10.84 -2.65 -3.31
C PHE A 208 -11.46 -3.51 -2.20
N ARG A 209 -10.91 -4.69 -1.90
CA ARG A 209 -11.55 -5.71 -1.05
C ARG A 209 -10.74 -6.10 0.18
N GLY A 210 -9.90 -5.23 0.67
CA GLY A 210 -9.12 -5.44 1.90
C GLY A 210 -7.79 -4.69 1.86
N VAL A 211 -7.57 -3.84 2.86
CA VAL A 211 -6.41 -2.94 2.94
C VAL A 211 -5.13 -3.71 3.29
N ALA A 212 -5.24 -4.81 4.03
CA ALA A 212 -4.09 -5.56 4.51
C ALA A 212 -3.43 -6.41 3.41
N ILE A 213 -2.12 -6.64 3.54
CA ILE A 213 -1.36 -7.53 2.63
C ILE A 213 -2.00 -8.91 2.54
N ASN A 214 -2.45 -9.48 3.69
CA ASN A 214 -3.09 -10.79 3.72
C ASN A 214 -4.38 -10.82 2.88
N SER A 215 -5.15 -9.74 2.88
CA SER A 215 -6.35 -9.61 2.03
C SER A 215 -5.97 -9.60 0.55
N CYS A 216 -4.93 -8.85 0.17
CA CYS A 216 -4.43 -8.84 -1.21
C CYS A 216 -3.94 -10.23 -1.66
N VAL A 217 -3.27 -10.97 -0.77
CA VAL A 217 -2.80 -12.34 -1.05
C VAL A 217 -3.99 -13.29 -1.21
N ALA A 218 -5.00 -13.19 -0.36
CA ALA A 218 -6.22 -14.02 -0.46
C ALA A 218 -6.97 -13.79 -1.78
N GLU A 219 -7.04 -12.53 -2.25
CA GLU A 219 -7.67 -12.17 -3.53
C GLU A 219 -6.89 -12.63 -4.76
N ALA A 220 -5.57 -12.84 -4.66
CA ALA A 220 -4.71 -13.13 -5.81
C ALA A 220 -5.07 -14.46 -6.51
N GLY A 221 -5.39 -15.52 -5.75
CA GLY A 221 -5.77 -16.82 -6.30
C GLY A 221 -7.07 -16.77 -7.11
N PRO A 222 -8.18 -16.29 -6.54
CA PRO A 222 -9.44 -16.08 -7.27
C PRO A 222 -9.28 -15.18 -8.49
N LEU A 223 -8.50 -14.12 -8.40
CA LEU A 223 -8.22 -13.25 -9.53
C LEU A 223 -7.48 -13.98 -10.65
N ALA A 224 -6.42 -14.71 -10.32
CA ALA A 224 -5.68 -15.50 -11.31
C ALA A 224 -6.59 -16.52 -12.02
N ALA A 225 -7.52 -17.16 -11.30
CA ALA A 225 -8.51 -18.06 -11.91
C ALA A 225 -9.42 -17.34 -12.90
N ARG A 226 -9.89 -16.12 -12.57
CA ARG A 226 -10.71 -15.31 -13.49
C ARG A 226 -9.93 -14.89 -14.73
N VAL A 227 -8.67 -14.48 -14.57
CA VAL A 227 -7.80 -14.11 -15.71
C VAL A 227 -7.60 -15.30 -16.65
N LEU A 228 -7.24 -16.47 -16.13
CA LEU A 228 -7.03 -17.69 -16.93
C LEU A 228 -8.31 -18.14 -17.63
N GLY A 229 -9.45 -18.10 -16.93
CA GLY A 229 -10.75 -18.40 -17.52
C GLY A 229 -11.11 -17.44 -18.66
N GLY A 230 -10.84 -16.15 -18.50
CA GLY A 230 -11.04 -15.14 -19.54
C GLY A 230 -10.13 -15.33 -20.77
N LEU A 231 -8.95 -15.92 -20.59
CA LEU A 231 -8.01 -16.25 -21.66
C LEU A 231 -8.30 -17.64 -22.30
N GLY A 232 -9.28 -18.39 -21.82
CA GLY A 232 -9.56 -19.72 -22.30
C GLY A 232 -8.49 -20.78 -21.93
N VAL A 233 -7.64 -20.48 -20.92
CA VAL A 233 -6.60 -21.41 -20.46
C VAL A 233 -7.19 -22.36 -19.42
N ASP A 234 -7.31 -23.63 -19.75
CA ASP A 234 -7.78 -24.67 -18.83
C ASP A 234 -6.64 -25.09 -17.89
N ARG A 235 -6.88 -25.07 -16.56
CA ARG A 235 -5.94 -25.52 -15.52
C ARG A 235 -5.59 -27.02 -15.55
N ARG A 236 -6.24 -27.81 -16.43
CA ARG A 236 -6.05 -29.26 -16.48
C ARG A 236 -4.81 -29.73 -17.23
N ALA A 237 -4.06 -28.82 -17.87
CA ALA A 237 -2.91 -29.17 -18.73
C ALA A 237 -1.55 -29.23 -18.01
N GLU A 238 -1.48 -28.93 -16.69
CA GLU A 238 -0.21 -28.90 -15.94
C GLU A 238 -0.23 -29.79 -14.67
N ARG A 239 -0.76 -31.02 -14.78
CA ARG A 239 -0.59 -32.05 -13.76
C ARG A 239 0.22 -33.23 -14.32
#